data_536f4ec6f314f02dc8cb65cbad8c281b
#
_entry.id   536f4ec6f314f02dc8cb65cbad8c281b
#
_cell.length_a   1.000
_cell.length_b   1.000
_cell.length_c   1.000
_cell.angle_alpha   90.00
_cell.angle_beta   90.00
_cell.angle_gamma   90.00
#
_symmetry.space_group_name_H-M   'P 1'
#
loop_
_entity.id
_entity.type
_entity.pdbx_description
1 polymer ?
#
loop_
_entity_poly.entity_id
_entity_poly.type
_entity_poly.pdbx_seq_one_letter_code
_entity_poly.pdbx_strand_id
1 'polypeptide(L)'
;MQDPYSILGVSRDASDEDIKKAYRKLSRIYHPDANINNPNKAEAEEKFKQVQQAYKQIMDEREHGTTYQSGGSSYGGDAYGGYG
;
A
#
# COMPACT_ATOMS: atom_id res chain seq x y z
N MET A 1 14.03 -7.73 8.08
CA MET A 1 13.23 -7.43 7.06
C MET A 1 11.81 -7.60 7.39
N GLN A 2 11.01 -6.67 7.06
CA GLN A 2 9.63 -6.77 7.42
C GLN A 2 8.82 -7.33 6.31
N ASP A 3 7.85 -8.12 6.69
CA ASP A 3 6.93 -8.69 5.75
C ASP A 3 5.99 -7.61 5.26
N PRO A 4 5.70 -7.53 3.97
CA PRO A 4 4.82 -6.47 3.47
C PRO A 4 3.43 -6.51 4.14
N TYR A 5 2.96 -7.69 4.50
CA TYR A 5 1.67 -7.78 5.17
C TYR A 5 1.76 -7.16 6.56
N SER A 6 2.87 -7.34 7.22
CA SER A 6 3.06 -6.72 8.53
C SER A 6 3.15 -5.22 8.42
N ILE A 7 3.76 -4.74 7.40
CA ILE A 7 3.89 -3.30 7.20
C ILE A 7 2.50 -2.67 7.07
N LEU A 8 1.61 -3.33 6.35
CA LEU A 8 0.26 -2.82 6.21
C LEU A 8 -0.62 -3.18 7.41
N GLY A 9 -0.14 -4.05 8.26
CA GLY A 9 -0.91 -4.42 9.43
C GLY A 9 -2.06 -5.35 9.11
N VAL A 10 -1.91 -6.19 8.11
CA VAL A 10 -2.96 -7.13 7.74
C VAL A 10 -2.42 -8.53 7.77
N SER A 11 -3.29 -9.50 7.76
CA SER A 11 -2.90 -10.88 7.76
C SER A 11 -2.57 -11.30 6.34
N ARG A 12 -1.79 -12.34 6.21
CA ARG A 12 -1.45 -12.85 4.88
C ARG A 12 -2.67 -13.36 4.16
N ASP A 13 -3.70 -13.73 4.90
CA ASP A 13 -4.92 -14.21 4.32
C ASP A 13 -5.91 -13.10 4.02
N ALA A 14 -5.54 -11.89 4.26
CA ALA A 14 -6.44 -10.77 4.05
C ALA A 14 -6.89 -10.70 2.60
N SER A 15 -8.09 -10.26 2.38
CA SER A 15 -8.60 -10.15 1.03
C SER A 15 -7.97 -8.93 0.35
N ASP A 16 -8.07 -8.87 -0.95
CA ASP A 16 -7.53 -7.73 -1.68
C ASP A 16 -8.20 -6.44 -1.20
N GLU A 17 -9.46 -6.50 -0.88
CA GLU A 17 -10.15 -5.35 -0.39
C GLU A 17 -9.61 -4.89 0.95
N ASP A 18 -9.35 -5.81 1.83
CA ASP A 18 -8.81 -5.48 3.14
C ASP A 18 -7.43 -4.86 2.99
N ILE A 19 -6.64 -5.38 2.07
CA ILE A 19 -5.32 -4.85 1.83
C ILE A 19 -5.42 -3.43 1.30
N LYS A 20 -6.33 -3.18 0.39
CA LYS A 20 -6.52 -1.84 -0.14
C LYS A 20 -6.98 -0.87 0.93
N LYS A 21 -7.87 -1.32 1.79
CA LYS A 21 -8.32 -0.48 2.87
C LYS A 21 -7.18 -0.11 3.79
N ALA A 22 -6.38 -1.08 4.15
CA ALA A 22 -5.24 -0.83 5.03
C ALA A 22 -4.28 0.15 4.38
N TYR A 23 -4.04 -0.04 3.10
CA TYR A 23 -3.14 0.84 2.36
C TYR A 23 -3.66 2.27 2.37
N ARG A 24 -4.93 2.45 2.09
CA ARG A 24 -5.50 3.79 2.07
C ARG A 24 -5.43 4.44 3.43
N LYS A 25 -5.73 3.68 4.45
CA LYS A 25 -5.71 4.22 5.79
C LYS A 25 -4.32 4.67 6.17
N LEU A 26 -3.33 3.83 5.95
CA LEU A 26 -1.96 4.18 6.30
C LEU A 26 -1.43 5.31 5.43
N SER A 27 -1.82 5.33 4.17
CA SER A 27 -1.40 6.40 3.30
C SER A 27 -1.90 7.74 3.79
N ARG A 28 -3.11 7.79 4.27
CA ARG A 28 -3.63 9.03 4.80
C ARG A 28 -2.89 9.45 6.03
N ILE A 29 -2.56 8.51 6.89
CA ILE A 29 -1.88 8.81 8.12
C ILE A 29 -0.48 9.36 7.87
N TYR A 30 0.23 8.77 6.90
CA TYR A 30 1.61 9.13 6.69
C TYR A 30 1.84 10.03 5.48
N HIS A 31 0.78 10.48 4.84
CA HIS A 31 0.93 11.32 3.66
C HIS A 31 1.67 12.61 4.02
N PRO A 32 2.54 13.09 3.16
CA PRO A 32 3.29 14.30 3.46
C PRO A 32 2.41 15.50 3.78
N ASP A 33 1.28 15.62 3.08
CA ASP A 33 0.39 16.74 3.34
C ASP A 33 -0.21 16.67 4.73
N ALA A 34 -0.47 15.49 5.21
CA ALA A 34 -1.04 15.34 6.53
C ALA A 34 0.00 15.55 7.61
N ASN A 35 1.26 15.52 7.24
CA ASN A 35 2.33 15.63 8.21
C ASN A 35 3.18 16.87 8.05
N ILE A 36 2.63 17.88 7.43
CA ILE A 36 3.36 19.09 7.20
C ILE A 36 3.96 19.69 8.47
N ASN A 37 3.18 19.73 9.51
CA ASN A 37 3.65 20.30 10.76
C ASN A 37 4.13 19.27 11.75
N ASN A 38 4.34 18.07 11.30
CA ASN A 38 4.74 17.01 12.19
C ASN A 38 6.23 17.09 12.45
N PRO A 39 6.66 17.13 13.69
CA PRO A 39 8.09 17.18 13.98
C PRO A 39 8.80 15.93 13.47
N ASN A 40 8.08 14.81 13.30
CA ASN A 40 8.67 13.60 12.79
C ASN A 40 8.32 13.38 11.34
N LYS A 41 8.24 14.45 10.59
CA LYS A 41 7.86 14.39 9.21
C LYS A 41 8.71 13.43 8.39
N ALA A 42 10.00 13.41 8.63
CA ALA A 42 10.89 12.53 7.90
C ALA A 42 10.55 11.07 8.15
N GLU A 43 10.18 10.75 9.37
CA GLU A 43 9.79 9.41 9.72
C GLU A 43 8.49 9.04 9.04
N ALA A 44 7.57 9.95 8.98
CA ALA A 44 6.29 9.72 8.33
C ALA A 44 6.50 9.45 6.84
N GLU A 45 7.39 10.17 6.23
CA GLU A 45 7.69 9.97 4.82
C GLU A 45 8.29 8.60 4.59
N GLU A 46 9.15 8.19 5.48
CA GLU A 46 9.77 6.89 5.37
C GLU A 46 8.71 5.81 5.46
N LYS A 47 7.80 5.93 6.40
CA LYS A 47 6.74 4.96 6.55
C LYS A 47 5.81 4.98 5.35
N PHE A 48 5.56 6.14 4.81
CA PHE A 48 4.73 6.26 3.63
C PHE A 48 5.35 5.46 2.48
N LYS A 49 6.63 5.58 2.29
CA LYS A 49 7.32 4.84 1.25
C LYS A 49 7.24 3.34 1.50
N GLN A 50 7.41 2.93 2.74
CA GLN A 50 7.31 1.52 3.08
C GLN A 50 5.92 0.98 2.80
N VAL A 51 4.90 1.75 3.14
CA VAL A 51 3.54 1.35 2.91
C VAL A 51 3.28 1.18 1.41
N GLN A 52 3.76 2.10 0.61
CA GLN A 52 3.58 2.02 -0.82
C GLN A 52 4.30 0.81 -1.40
N GLN A 53 5.51 0.57 -0.96
CA GLN A 53 6.27 -0.57 -1.45
C GLN A 53 5.63 -1.88 -1.04
N ALA A 54 5.16 -1.94 0.20
CA ALA A 54 4.52 -3.15 0.69
C ALA A 54 3.26 -3.46 -0.12
N TYR A 55 2.47 -2.45 -0.36
CA TYR A 55 1.25 -2.62 -1.13
C TYR A 55 1.57 -3.10 -2.54
N LYS A 56 2.52 -2.46 -3.17
CA LYS A 56 2.89 -2.81 -4.51
C LYS A 56 3.41 -4.24 -4.57
N GLN A 57 4.22 -4.61 -3.62
CA GLN A 57 4.78 -5.94 -3.57
C GLN A 57 3.70 -7.00 -3.40
N ILE A 58 2.76 -6.75 -2.52
CA ILE A 58 1.67 -7.68 -2.28
C ILE A 58 0.84 -7.85 -3.53
N MET A 59 0.46 -6.76 -4.14
CA MET A 59 -0.39 -6.82 -5.31
C MET A 59 0.33 -7.48 -6.48
N ASP A 60 1.61 -7.21 -6.60
CA ASP A 60 2.41 -7.79 -7.64
C ASP A 60 2.47 -9.31 -7.46
N GLU A 61 2.71 -9.75 -6.25
CA GLU A 61 2.76 -11.17 -5.97
C GLU A 61 1.42 -11.83 -6.23
N ARG A 62 0.35 -11.19 -5.85
CA ARG A 62 -0.96 -11.77 -6.03
C ARG A 62 -1.34 -11.86 -7.50
N GLU A 63 -0.96 -10.88 -8.25
CA GLU A 63 -1.23 -10.90 -9.66
C GLU A 63 -0.43 -11.99 -10.35
N HIS A 64 0.82 -12.07 -10.04
CA HIS A 64 1.65 -13.07 -10.66
C HIS A 64 1.21 -14.46 -10.25
N GLY A 65 0.86 -14.63 -9.02
CA GLY A 65 0.44 -15.91 -8.56
C GLY A 65 -0.86 -16.32 -9.17
N THR A 66 -1.68 -15.35 -9.48
CA THR A 66 -2.94 -15.70 -9.98
C THR A 66 -2.91 -15.91 -11.41
N THR A 67 -1.98 -15.39 -12.07
CA THR A 67 -2.07 -15.65 -13.26
C THR A 67 -2.08 -14.83 -14.18
N TYR A 68 -1.74 -14.76 -14.87
CA TYR A 68 -1.56 -14.19 -15.92
C TYR A 68 -2.49 -13.26 -16.26
N GLN A 69 -3.23 -12.84 -15.76
CA GLN A 69 -4.12 -12.07 -16.10
C GLN A 69 -3.74 -10.77 -16.37
N SER A 70 -3.41 -10.33 -17.18
CA SER A 70 -3.00 -9.07 -17.54
C SER A 70 -3.82 -7.97 -17.10
N GLY A 71 -4.95 -8.15 -16.92
CA GLY A 71 -5.76 -7.05 -16.53
C GLY A 71 -5.30 -6.33 -15.30
N GLY A 72 -4.53 -7.00 -14.57
CA GLY A 72 -4.13 -6.43 -13.32
C GLY A 72 -3.42 -5.12 -13.43
N SER A 73 -2.76 -4.91 -14.50
CA SER A 73 -2.00 -3.72 -14.56
C SER A 73 -2.85 -2.48 -14.53
N SER A 74 -3.89 -2.44 -15.29
CA SER A 74 -4.67 -1.27 -15.27
C SER A 74 -5.34 -1.08 -13.94
N TYR A 75 -5.63 -2.18 -13.32
CA TYR A 75 -6.27 -2.10 -12.08
C TYR A 75 -5.43 -1.41 -11.06
N GLY A 76 -4.18 -1.65 -11.03
CA GLY A 76 -3.34 -1.00 -10.09
C GLY A 76 -3.33 0.49 -10.29
N GLY A 77 -3.27 0.91 -11.50
CA GLY A 77 -3.25 2.32 -11.77
C GLY A 77 -4.52 3.01 -11.33
N ASP A 78 -5.61 2.35 -11.54
CA ASP A 78 -6.84 2.92 -11.14
C ASP A 78 -6.92 3.12 -9.67
N ALA A 79 -6.54 2.18 -8.92
CA ALA A 79 -6.62 2.27 -7.50
C ALA A 79 -5.87 3.47 -7.04
N TYR A 80 -4.77 3.74 -7.63
CA TYR A 80 -3.99 4.79 -7.22
C TYR A 80 -4.63 6.06 -7.57
N GLY A 81 -5.05 6.21 -8.74
CA GLY A 81 -5.66 7.42 -9.15
C GLY A 81 -6.90 7.73 -8.38
N GLY A 82 -7.67 6.74 -8.15
CA GLY A 82 -8.88 6.96 -7.42
C GLY A 82 -8.63 7.49 -6.04
N TYR A 83 -7.55 7.06 -5.46
CA TYR A 83 -7.27 7.44 -4.17
C TYR A 83 -6.80 8.85 -4.13
N GLY A 84 -5.97 9.19 -5.00
CA GLY A 84 -5.43 10.50 -5.04
C GLY A 84 -6.48 11.52 -5.11
#